data_6e1aa4019c4a94254b2b1e21e781923c
#
_entry.id   6e1aa4019c4a94254b2b1e21e781923c
#
_cell.length_a   1.000
_cell.length_b   1.000
_cell.length_c   1.000
_cell.angle_alpha   90.00
_cell.angle_beta   90.00
_cell.angle_gamma   90.00
#
_symmetry.space_group_name_H-M   'P 1'
#
loop_
_entity.id
_entity.type
_entity.pdbx_description
1 polymer ?
#
loop_
_entity_poly.entity_id
_entity_poly.type
_entity_poly.pdbx_seq_one_letter_code
_entity_poly.pdbx_strand_id
1 'polypeptide(L)'
;ALTQTATEDDNGSMLACSKELLECLAQDGLTLEKVNDYHKYPIADNEVPQLSADRLEYMFPSGAALSGTWSLKQSFSLDEIEIIYNDLVICQNEEGIEELGFKTLSVAELYYNRVLDIAFFLQKNEDKMAMQFPATILNMAVKLEILKESDFFEMSEEEIISRLDELVKENSDATVEDALTEDDSVKKLCL
;
A
#
# COMPACT_ATOMS: atom_id res chain seq x y z
N ALA A 1 13.59 11.41 0.96
CA ALA A 1 12.44 10.53 0.83
C ALA A 1 12.81 9.26 1.58
N LEU A 2 11.92 8.78 2.45
CA LEU A 2 12.05 7.47 3.08
C LEU A 2 11.91 6.40 1.98
N THR A 3 12.71 5.35 2.07
CA THR A 3 12.52 4.15 1.25
C THR A 3 11.41 3.31 1.86
N GLN A 4 10.81 2.41 1.08
CA GLN A 4 9.82 1.45 1.60
C GLN A 4 10.39 0.68 2.80
N THR A 5 11.59 0.13 2.67
CA THR A 5 12.29 -0.58 3.75
C THR A 5 12.43 0.25 5.02
N ALA A 6 12.78 1.54 4.91
CA ALA A 6 12.90 2.40 6.09
C ALA A 6 11.54 2.62 6.79
N THR A 7 10.44 2.67 6.01
CA THR A 7 9.08 2.78 6.57
C THR A 7 8.65 1.48 7.25
N GLU A 8 9.01 0.35 6.69
CA GLU A 8 8.75 -0.97 7.27
C GLU A 8 9.53 -1.19 8.57
N ASP A 9 10.80 -0.76 8.62
CA ASP A 9 11.61 -0.79 9.85
C ASP A 9 11.02 0.09 10.96
N ASP A 10 10.47 1.27 10.62
CA ASP A 10 9.80 2.15 11.56
C ASP A 10 8.53 1.53 12.15
N ASN A 11 7.79 0.72 11.37
CA ASN A 11 6.61 -0.02 11.85
C ASN A 11 6.96 -0.94 13.03
N GLY A 12 8.10 -1.60 12.99
CA GLY A 12 8.59 -2.43 14.09
C GLY A 12 8.73 -1.66 15.40
N SER A 13 9.24 -0.44 15.32
CA SER A 13 9.39 0.45 16.47
C SER A 13 8.04 0.91 17.03
N MET A 14 7.07 1.20 16.16
CA MET A 14 5.70 1.55 16.56
C MET A 14 4.99 0.38 17.27
N LEU A 15 5.09 -0.81 16.70
CA LEU A 15 4.50 -2.03 17.27
C LEU A 15 5.11 -2.33 18.65
N ALA A 16 6.41 -2.10 18.83
CA ALA A 16 7.09 -2.30 20.11
C ALA A 16 6.61 -1.35 21.20
N CYS A 17 6.05 -0.19 20.85
CA CYS A 17 5.49 0.78 21.79
C CYS A 17 4.05 0.45 22.19
N SER A 18 3.35 -0.43 21.47
CA SER A 18 1.95 -0.78 21.77
C SER A 18 1.87 -1.86 22.85
N LYS A 19 1.61 -1.43 24.09
CA LYS A 19 1.45 -2.35 25.21
C LYS A 19 0.30 -3.34 25.01
N GLU A 20 -0.83 -2.88 24.46
CA GLU A 20 -2.00 -3.71 24.19
C GLU A 20 -1.67 -4.82 23.17
N LEU A 21 -0.96 -4.49 22.08
CA LEU A 21 -0.52 -5.48 21.09
C LEU A 21 0.42 -6.52 21.74
N LEU A 22 1.40 -6.08 22.52
CA LEU A 22 2.33 -6.98 23.20
C LEU A 22 1.64 -7.93 24.19
N GLU A 23 0.61 -7.45 24.90
CA GLU A 23 -0.21 -8.27 25.78
C GLU A 23 -1.03 -9.30 24.99
N CYS A 24 -1.61 -8.92 23.85
CA CYS A 24 -2.33 -9.86 22.98
C CYS A 24 -1.39 -10.94 22.41
N LEU A 25 -0.24 -10.57 21.92
CA LEU A 25 0.76 -11.53 21.43
C LEU A 25 1.19 -12.52 22.52
N ALA A 26 1.42 -12.01 23.73
CA ALA A 26 1.82 -12.84 24.87
C ALA A 26 0.73 -13.86 25.28
N GLN A 27 -0.56 -13.51 25.16
CA GLN A 27 -1.68 -14.45 25.41
C GLN A 27 -1.65 -15.64 24.46
N ASP A 28 -1.23 -15.42 23.21
CA ASP A 28 -1.10 -16.45 22.18
C ASP A 28 0.28 -17.16 22.20
N GLY A 29 1.14 -16.81 23.15
CA GLY A 29 2.50 -17.37 23.25
C GLY A 29 3.44 -16.88 22.14
N LEU A 30 3.11 -15.75 21.51
CA LEU A 30 3.89 -15.10 20.49
C LEU A 30 4.75 -13.95 21.08
N THR A 31 5.82 -13.62 20.39
CA THR A 31 6.64 -12.44 20.69
C THR A 31 6.69 -11.54 19.48
N LEU A 32 6.89 -10.24 19.70
CA LEU A 32 7.02 -9.28 18.61
C LEU A 32 8.12 -9.70 17.62
N GLU A 33 9.26 -10.17 18.08
CA GLU A 33 10.37 -10.65 17.25
C GLU A 33 9.95 -11.78 16.28
N LYS A 34 9.00 -12.62 16.68
CA LYS A 34 8.51 -13.71 15.82
C LYS A 34 7.57 -13.21 14.72
N VAL A 35 6.82 -12.16 14.95
CA VAL A 35 5.77 -11.69 14.03
C VAL A 35 6.18 -10.47 13.21
N ASN A 36 7.14 -9.67 13.68
CA ASN A 36 7.53 -8.42 13.04
C ASN A 36 8.50 -8.62 11.86
N ASP A 37 9.32 -9.64 11.90
CA ASP A 37 10.29 -9.92 10.84
C ASP A 37 9.67 -10.89 9.82
N TYR A 38 8.88 -10.33 8.90
CA TYR A 38 8.20 -11.10 7.84
C TYR A 38 9.17 -11.75 6.85
N HIS A 39 10.40 -11.26 6.72
CA HIS A 39 11.43 -11.88 5.88
C HIS A 39 11.76 -13.32 6.28
N LYS A 40 11.44 -13.70 7.51
CA LYS A 40 11.54 -15.10 7.95
C LYS A 40 10.49 -16.03 7.35
N TYR A 41 9.49 -15.46 6.67
CA TYR A 41 8.33 -16.18 6.16
C TYR A 41 8.14 -15.90 4.66
N PRO A 42 8.96 -16.49 3.79
CA PRO A 42 8.95 -16.20 2.34
C PRO A 42 7.63 -16.55 1.65
N ILE A 43 6.80 -17.40 2.28
CA ILE A 43 5.43 -17.68 1.80
C ILE A 43 4.52 -16.48 2.09
N ALA A 44 4.71 -15.79 3.23
CA ALA A 44 3.90 -14.66 3.62
C ALA A 44 4.23 -13.44 2.75
N ASP A 45 5.51 -13.08 2.68
CA ASP A 45 6.03 -12.04 1.78
C ASP A 45 7.46 -12.37 1.34
N ASN A 46 7.84 -11.92 0.14
CA ASN A 46 9.13 -12.18 -0.48
C ASN A 46 9.47 -11.14 -1.54
N GLU A 47 10.65 -11.25 -2.14
CA GLU A 47 11.11 -10.35 -3.18
C GLU A 47 10.27 -10.45 -4.46
N VAL A 48 10.01 -9.31 -5.11
CA VAL A 48 9.36 -9.23 -6.42
C VAL A 48 10.29 -9.85 -7.47
N PRO A 49 9.81 -10.69 -8.40
CA PRO A 49 8.40 -10.97 -8.75
C PRO A 49 7.82 -12.27 -8.16
N GLN A 50 8.41 -12.84 -7.13
CA GLN A 50 7.96 -14.11 -6.56
C GLN A 50 6.54 -13.98 -5.99
N LEU A 51 5.79 -15.09 -6.02
CA LEU A 51 4.45 -15.15 -5.46
C LEU A 51 4.53 -15.26 -3.93
N SER A 52 3.80 -14.40 -3.22
CA SER A 52 3.61 -14.46 -1.78
C SER A 52 2.12 -14.46 -1.45
N ALA A 53 1.76 -14.83 -0.22
CA ALA A 53 0.38 -14.79 0.23
C ALA A 53 -0.18 -13.35 0.23
N ASP A 54 0.63 -12.38 0.66
CA ASP A 54 0.28 -10.96 0.63
C ASP A 54 -0.02 -10.49 -0.80
N ARG A 55 0.88 -10.77 -1.73
CA ARG A 55 0.73 -10.38 -3.15
C ARG A 55 -0.45 -11.08 -3.82
N LEU A 56 -0.67 -12.37 -3.50
CA LEU A 56 -1.80 -13.13 -4.01
C LEU A 56 -3.13 -12.51 -3.58
N GLU A 57 -3.29 -12.28 -2.28
CA GLU A 57 -4.53 -11.81 -1.70
C GLU A 57 -4.83 -10.37 -2.11
N TYR A 58 -3.85 -9.50 -2.07
CA TYR A 58 -3.99 -8.08 -2.43
C TYR A 58 -4.49 -7.87 -3.87
N MET A 59 -4.16 -8.76 -4.80
CA MET A 59 -4.58 -8.63 -6.20
C MET A 59 -6.07 -8.88 -6.40
N PHE A 60 -6.73 -9.66 -5.55
CA PHE A 60 -8.16 -9.91 -5.69
C PHE A 60 -9.01 -8.65 -5.41
N PRO A 61 -8.91 -7.97 -4.25
CA PRO A 61 -9.64 -6.75 -4.00
C PRO A 61 -9.20 -5.60 -4.92
N SER A 62 -7.93 -5.49 -5.27
CA SER A 62 -7.43 -4.48 -6.20
C SER A 62 -8.08 -4.64 -7.58
N GLY A 63 -8.15 -5.87 -8.11
CA GLY A 63 -8.85 -6.15 -9.36
C GLY A 63 -10.34 -5.81 -9.30
N ALA A 64 -11.01 -6.15 -8.19
CA ALA A 64 -12.44 -5.86 -8.01
C ALA A 64 -12.71 -4.35 -7.91
N ALA A 65 -11.90 -3.60 -7.16
CA ALA A 65 -12.03 -2.14 -7.03
C ALA A 65 -11.82 -1.43 -8.38
N LEU A 66 -10.82 -1.84 -9.13
CA LEU A 66 -10.46 -1.23 -10.40
C LEU A 66 -11.46 -1.55 -11.53
N SER A 67 -12.13 -2.71 -11.49
CA SER A 67 -13.08 -3.10 -12.53
C SER A 67 -14.33 -2.23 -12.58
N GLY A 68 -14.76 -1.69 -11.44
CA GLY A 68 -15.98 -0.86 -11.34
C GLY A 68 -15.77 0.60 -11.77
N THR A 69 -14.60 1.15 -11.55
CA THR A 69 -14.32 2.59 -11.68
C THR A 69 -13.34 2.95 -12.79
N TRP A 70 -12.43 2.07 -13.15
CA TRP A 70 -11.26 2.40 -13.96
C TRP A 70 -11.14 1.62 -15.27
N SER A 71 -12.22 0.99 -15.73
CA SER A 71 -12.25 0.30 -17.02
C SER A 71 -11.28 -0.88 -17.15
N LEU A 72 -10.92 -1.54 -16.06
CA LEU A 72 -10.34 -2.87 -16.17
C LEU A 72 -11.35 -3.80 -16.83
N LYS A 73 -10.93 -4.46 -17.89
CA LYS A 73 -11.83 -5.30 -18.69
C LYS A 73 -12.37 -6.50 -17.91
N GLN A 74 -11.62 -6.98 -16.94
CA GLN A 74 -11.97 -8.13 -16.13
C GLN A 74 -11.32 -8.08 -14.75
N SER A 75 -12.12 -8.20 -13.69
CA SER A 75 -11.66 -8.57 -12.35
C SER A 75 -11.70 -10.09 -12.18
N PHE A 76 -11.16 -10.57 -11.06
CA PHE A 76 -11.36 -11.95 -10.65
C PHE A 76 -12.84 -12.18 -10.31
N SER A 77 -13.46 -13.23 -10.84
CA SER A 77 -14.73 -13.75 -10.34
C SER A 77 -14.51 -14.59 -9.08
N LEU A 78 -15.55 -14.79 -8.27
CA LEU A 78 -15.46 -15.66 -7.08
C LEU A 78 -15.07 -17.09 -7.46
N ASP A 79 -15.59 -17.61 -8.57
CA ASP A 79 -15.24 -18.94 -9.06
C ASP A 79 -13.75 -19.04 -9.47
N GLU A 80 -13.22 -18.00 -10.11
CA GLU A 80 -11.79 -17.93 -10.44
C GLU A 80 -10.92 -17.88 -9.19
N ILE A 81 -11.34 -17.11 -8.18
CA ILE A 81 -10.61 -17.05 -6.88
C ILE A 81 -10.61 -18.43 -6.22
N GLU A 82 -11.75 -19.12 -6.19
CA GLU A 82 -11.83 -20.48 -5.63
C GLU A 82 -10.95 -21.46 -6.39
N ILE A 83 -10.94 -21.41 -7.71
CA ILE A 83 -10.04 -22.23 -8.54
C ILE A 83 -8.58 -21.96 -8.21
N ILE A 84 -8.20 -20.69 -8.08
CA ILE A 84 -6.84 -20.27 -7.76
C ILE A 84 -6.41 -20.79 -6.38
N TYR A 85 -7.24 -20.58 -5.35
CA TYR A 85 -6.92 -21.08 -3.99
C TYR A 85 -6.79 -22.59 -3.92
N ASN A 86 -7.65 -23.33 -4.60
CA ASN A 86 -7.60 -24.80 -4.62
C ASN A 86 -6.39 -25.35 -5.39
N ASP A 87 -5.79 -24.57 -6.25
CA ASP A 87 -4.61 -24.95 -7.04
C ASP A 87 -3.29 -24.54 -6.39
N LEU A 88 -3.31 -23.77 -5.30
CA LEU A 88 -2.10 -23.36 -4.61
C LEU A 88 -1.34 -24.56 -4.03
N VAL A 89 -0.04 -24.44 -4.02
CA VAL A 89 0.88 -25.45 -3.45
C VAL A 89 2.10 -24.74 -2.85
N ILE A 90 2.61 -25.27 -1.76
CA ILE A 90 3.91 -24.92 -1.25
C ILE A 90 4.93 -25.83 -1.94
N CYS A 91 5.90 -25.24 -2.60
CA CYS A 91 7.02 -25.93 -3.23
C CYS A 91 8.34 -25.43 -2.64
N GLN A 92 9.43 -26.09 -2.96
CA GLN A 92 10.76 -25.65 -2.59
C GLN A 92 11.53 -25.29 -3.85
N ASN A 93 12.23 -24.16 -3.80
CA ASN A 93 13.13 -23.75 -4.87
C ASN A 93 14.45 -24.54 -4.84
N GLU A 94 15.38 -24.24 -5.74
CA GLU A 94 16.67 -24.92 -5.84
C GLU A 94 17.55 -24.75 -4.58
N GLU A 95 17.29 -23.73 -3.78
CA GLU A 95 17.99 -23.45 -2.52
C GLU A 95 17.31 -24.11 -1.30
N GLY A 96 16.18 -24.82 -1.51
CA GLY A 96 15.40 -25.45 -0.46
C GLY A 96 14.50 -24.50 0.33
N ILE A 97 14.32 -23.28 -0.16
CA ILE A 97 13.42 -22.27 0.44
C ILE A 97 11.99 -22.58 -0.01
N GLU A 98 11.06 -22.54 0.93
CA GLU A 98 9.64 -22.72 0.64
C GLU A 98 9.08 -21.53 -0.11
N GLU A 99 8.34 -21.80 -1.18
CA GLU A 99 7.70 -20.82 -2.04
C GLU A 99 6.25 -21.19 -2.31
N LEU A 100 5.42 -20.18 -2.52
CA LEU A 100 4.04 -20.35 -2.98
C LEU A 100 4.03 -20.51 -4.50
N GLY A 101 3.28 -21.47 -5.01
CA GLY A 101 3.15 -21.74 -6.43
C GLY A 101 1.80 -22.33 -6.79
N PHE A 102 1.66 -22.71 -8.06
CA PHE A 102 0.47 -23.36 -8.60
C PHE A 102 0.79 -24.77 -9.05
N LYS A 103 -0.15 -25.71 -8.85
CA LYS A 103 -0.04 -27.08 -9.35
C LYS A 103 -0.21 -27.14 -10.86
N THR A 104 -1.03 -26.26 -11.42
CA THR A 104 -1.51 -26.30 -12.80
C THR A 104 -1.09 -25.05 -13.56
N LEU A 105 -0.37 -25.21 -14.68
CA LEU A 105 0.10 -24.10 -15.50
C LEU A 105 -1.06 -23.18 -15.98
N SER A 106 -2.18 -23.77 -16.38
CA SER A 106 -3.33 -22.97 -16.85
C SER A 106 -3.94 -22.10 -15.75
N VAL A 107 -3.87 -22.49 -14.48
CA VAL A 107 -4.31 -21.68 -13.34
C VAL A 107 -3.29 -20.58 -13.05
N ALA A 108 -2.00 -20.89 -13.12
CA ALA A 108 -0.96 -19.87 -13.04
C ALA A 108 -1.10 -18.81 -14.13
N GLU A 109 -1.37 -19.23 -15.38
CA GLU A 109 -1.61 -18.32 -16.51
C GLU A 109 -2.88 -17.47 -16.31
N LEU A 110 -3.96 -18.05 -15.77
CA LEU A 110 -5.18 -17.32 -15.43
C LEU A 110 -4.86 -16.21 -14.44
N TYR A 111 -4.21 -16.54 -13.33
CA TYR A 111 -3.82 -15.58 -12.30
C TYR A 111 -2.90 -14.50 -12.87
N TYR A 112 -1.84 -14.90 -13.55
CA TYR A 112 -0.84 -14.00 -14.11
C TYR A 112 -1.44 -12.99 -15.10
N ASN A 113 -2.31 -13.42 -16.00
CA ASN A 113 -2.94 -12.53 -16.96
C ASN A 113 -3.83 -11.47 -16.29
N ARG A 114 -4.53 -11.83 -15.21
CA ARG A 114 -5.31 -10.86 -14.42
C ARG A 114 -4.42 -9.88 -13.68
N VAL A 115 -3.36 -10.37 -13.05
CA VAL A 115 -2.40 -9.53 -12.33
C VAL A 115 -1.67 -8.57 -13.26
N LEU A 116 -1.34 -8.99 -14.49
CA LEU A 116 -0.73 -8.10 -15.48
C LEU A 116 -1.64 -6.92 -15.82
N ASP A 117 -2.93 -7.13 -16.00
CA ASP A 117 -3.88 -6.04 -16.29
C ASP A 117 -3.91 -5.03 -15.14
N ILE A 118 -3.89 -5.51 -13.89
CA ILE A 118 -3.81 -4.66 -12.69
C ILE A 118 -2.47 -3.93 -12.65
N ALA A 119 -1.37 -4.64 -12.85
CA ALA A 119 -0.02 -4.06 -12.84
C ALA A 119 0.15 -2.96 -13.90
N PHE A 120 -0.35 -3.19 -15.11
CA PHE A 120 -0.36 -2.16 -16.16
C PHE A 120 -1.18 -0.94 -15.76
N PHE A 121 -2.31 -1.14 -15.08
CA PHE A 121 -3.11 -0.04 -14.57
C PHE A 121 -2.34 0.78 -13.54
N LEU A 122 -1.74 0.15 -12.54
CA LEU A 122 -0.95 0.79 -11.48
C LEU A 122 0.32 1.49 -12.00
N GLN A 123 0.76 1.19 -13.22
CA GLN A 123 1.87 1.89 -13.87
C GLN A 123 1.45 3.12 -14.68
N LYS A 124 0.16 3.41 -14.81
CA LYS A 124 -0.32 4.59 -15.52
C LYS A 124 0.08 5.88 -14.81
N ASN A 125 0.24 6.94 -15.60
CA ASN A 125 0.58 8.25 -15.06
C ASN A 125 -0.51 8.81 -14.16
N GLU A 126 -1.78 8.52 -14.47
CA GLU A 126 -2.94 8.95 -13.68
C GLU A 126 -2.88 8.42 -12.25
N ASP A 127 -2.50 7.15 -12.07
CA ASP A 127 -2.32 6.55 -10.75
C ASP A 127 -1.17 7.23 -9.98
N LYS A 128 -0.04 7.42 -10.64
CA LYS A 128 1.12 8.12 -10.06
C LYS A 128 0.80 9.56 -9.67
N MET A 129 0.02 10.26 -10.50
CA MET A 129 -0.44 11.61 -10.19
C MET A 129 -1.42 11.64 -9.02
N ALA A 130 -2.33 10.66 -8.95
CA ALA A 130 -3.28 10.53 -7.84
C ALA A 130 -2.58 10.31 -6.50
N MET A 131 -1.45 9.61 -6.47
CA MET A 131 -0.61 9.46 -5.28
C MET A 131 0.26 10.69 -5.00
N GLN A 132 0.83 11.29 -6.04
CA GLN A 132 1.71 12.45 -5.90
C GLN A 132 0.97 13.70 -5.40
N PHE A 133 -0.29 13.89 -5.81
CA PHE A 133 -1.06 15.07 -5.46
C PHE A 133 -1.31 15.19 -3.95
N PRO A 134 -1.89 14.19 -3.24
CA PRO A 134 -2.04 14.27 -1.80
C PRO A 134 -0.69 14.35 -1.08
N ALA A 135 0.34 13.64 -1.53
CA ALA A 135 1.67 13.75 -0.95
C ALA A 135 2.22 15.19 -1.04
N THR A 136 1.97 15.88 -2.13
CA THR A 136 2.37 17.28 -2.28
C THR A 136 1.63 18.19 -1.30
N ILE A 137 0.31 18.03 -1.17
CA ILE A 137 -0.52 18.82 -0.23
C ILE A 137 -0.05 18.58 1.22
N LEU A 138 0.13 17.33 1.61
CA LEU A 138 0.56 16.99 2.97
C LEU A 138 1.96 17.53 3.28
N ASN A 139 2.90 17.43 2.35
CA ASN A 139 4.23 18.03 2.49
C ASN A 139 4.17 19.57 2.62
N MET A 140 3.27 20.23 1.90
CA MET A 140 3.06 21.66 2.05
C MET A 140 2.47 21.99 3.42
N ALA A 141 1.50 21.21 3.91
CA ALA A 141 0.91 21.40 5.22
C ALA A 141 1.95 21.29 6.34
N VAL A 142 2.88 20.33 6.23
CA VAL A 142 4.01 20.22 7.17
C VAL A 142 4.95 21.41 7.09
N LYS A 143 5.32 21.86 5.89
CA LYS A 143 6.18 23.02 5.69
C LYS A 143 5.58 24.33 6.23
N LEU A 144 4.27 24.45 6.20
CA LEU A 144 3.50 25.59 6.71
C LEU A 144 3.18 25.43 8.22
N GLU A 145 3.68 24.41 8.88
CA GLU A 145 3.46 24.10 10.29
C GLU A 145 1.97 23.87 10.66
N ILE A 146 1.15 23.54 9.66
CA ILE A 146 -0.26 23.20 9.80
C ILE A 146 -0.42 21.80 10.39
N LEU A 147 0.39 20.88 9.89
CA LEU A 147 0.55 19.52 10.36
C LEU A 147 1.99 19.30 10.81
N LYS A 148 2.16 18.38 11.72
CA LYS A 148 3.47 17.85 12.11
C LYS A 148 3.63 16.44 11.52
N GLU A 149 4.84 15.98 11.34
CA GLU A 149 5.08 14.59 10.91
C GLU A 149 4.49 13.58 11.90
N SER A 150 4.46 13.89 13.20
CA SER A 150 3.81 13.03 14.21
C SER A 150 2.30 12.89 14.01
N ASP A 151 1.64 13.89 13.45
CA ASP A 151 0.19 13.88 13.26
C ASP A 151 -0.25 12.75 12.31
N PHE A 152 0.61 12.32 11.38
CA PHE A 152 0.33 11.18 10.49
C PHE A 152 0.28 9.83 11.20
N PHE A 153 0.77 9.75 12.42
CA PHE A 153 0.75 8.54 13.26
C PHE A 153 -0.30 8.63 14.39
N GLU A 154 -0.72 9.83 14.74
CA GLU A 154 -1.58 10.09 15.90
C GLU A 154 -3.01 10.45 15.52
N MET A 155 -3.23 10.98 14.31
CA MET A 155 -4.53 11.43 13.82
C MET A 155 -5.14 10.46 12.82
N SER A 156 -6.46 10.38 12.78
CA SER A 156 -7.18 9.68 11.71
C SER A 156 -7.17 10.50 10.40
N GLU A 157 -7.50 9.86 9.28
CA GLU A 157 -7.62 10.54 7.99
C GLU A 157 -8.64 11.67 8.03
N GLU A 158 -9.78 11.44 8.68
CA GLU A 158 -10.85 12.43 8.83
C GLU A 158 -10.40 13.65 9.64
N GLU A 159 -9.58 13.46 10.66
CA GLU A 159 -9.03 14.55 11.46
C GLU A 159 -8.03 15.38 10.66
N ILE A 160 -7.18 14.75 9.86
CA ILE A 160 -6.24 15.44 8.96
C ILE A 160 -7.02 16.24 7.92
N ILE A 161 -8.01 15.65 7.25
CA ILE A 161 -8.85 16.32 6.25
C ILE A 161 -9.58 17.50 6.89
N SER A 162 -10.18 17.32 8.05
CA SER A 162 -10.90 18.40 8.76
C SER A 162 -9.99 19.59 9.08
N ARG A 163 -8.75 19.31 9.48
CA ARG A 163 -7.76 20.36 9.78
C ARG A 163 -7.33 21.13 8.55
N LEU A 164 -7.20 20.45 7.41
CA LEU A 164 -6.92 21.11 6.13
C LEU A 164 -8.12 21.94 5.65
N ASP A 165 -9.35 21.45 5.82
CA ASP A 165 -10.58 22.15 5.45
C ASP A 165 -10.82 23.43 6.30
N GLU A 166 -10.48 23.40 7.58
CA GLU A 166 -10.55 24.57 8.45
C GLU A 166 -9.67 25.70 7.93
N LEU A 167 -8.47 25.39 7.48
CA LEU A 167 -7.56 26.37 6.90
C LEU A 167 -8.09 26.99 5.61
N VAL A 168 -8.71 26.20 4.74
CA VAL A 168 -9.31 26.72 3.52
C VAL A 168 -10.43 27.72 3.86
N LYS A 169 -11.20 27.46 4.93
CA LYS A 169 -12.26 28.37 5.39
C LYS A 169 -11.71 29.64 6.02
N GLU A 170 -10.64 29.55 6.81
CA GLU A 170 -10.01 30.69 7.47
C GLU A 170 -9.25 31.59 6.48
N ASN A 171 -8.73 31.03 5.40
CA ASN A 171 -7.95 31.72 4.38
C ASN A 171 -8.73 31.95 3.07
N SER A 172 -10.06 31.88 3.10
CA SER A 172 -10.91 32.09 1.93
C SER A 172 -10.73 33.50 1.27
N ASP A 173 -10.06 34.42 1.94
CA ASP A 173 -9.70 35.74 1.42
C ASP A 173 -8.24 35.83 0.89
N ALA A 174 -7.40 34.84 1.16
CA ALA A 174 -6.08 34.71 0.57
C ALA A 174 -6.16 33.67 -0.56
N THR A 175 -6.02 34.11 -1.79
CA THR A 175 -6.13 33.21 -2.96
C THR A 175 -5.07 32.12 -2.88
N VAL A 176 -5.50 30.88 -2.99
CA VAL A 176 -4.64 29.67 -3.12
C VAL A 176 -3.61 29.84 -4.24
N GLU A 177 -3.86 30.77 -5.19
CA GLU A 177 -2.92 31.20 -6.22
C GLU A 177 -1.61 31.77 -5.66
N ASP A 178 -1.63 32.50 -4.56
CA ASP A 178 -0.41 33.10 -4.00
C ASP A 178 0.53 32.07 -3.36
N ALA A 179 -0.01 31.03 -2.72
CA ALA A 179 0.78 29.95 -2.13
C ALA A 179 1.36 28.97 -3.17
N LEU A 180 0.68 28.79 -4.30
CA LEU A 180 1.12 27.91 -5.39
C LEU A 180 2.15 28.58 -6.33
N THR A 181 2.30 29.88 -6.28
CA THR A 181 3.23 30.61 -7.17
C THR A 181 4.66 30.67 -6.69
N GLU A 182 4.95 30.36 -5.42
CA GLU A 182 6.31 30.42 -4.87
C GLU A 182 7.09 29.09 -5.00
N ASP A 183 6.43 27.96 -5.27
CA ASP A 183 7.12 26.66 -5.43
C ASP A 183 7.32 26.33 -6.92
N ASP A 184 8.57 26.43 -7.39
CA ASP A 184 9.00 26.07 -8.76
C ASP A 184 8.70 24.60 -9.14
N SER A 185 8.44 23.74 -8.17
CA SER A 185 8.09 22.33 -8.39
C SER A 185 6.66 22.19 -8.93
N VAL A 186 5.73 23.07 -8.55
CA VAL A 186 4.33 23.04 -9.02
C VAL A 186 4.24 23.60 -10.45
N LYS A 187 5.07 24.57 -10.82
CA LYS A 187 5.14 25.12 -12.19
C LYS A 187 5.58 24.07 -13.25
N LYS A 188 6.37 23.06 -12.84
CA LYS A 188 6.81 21.98 -13.72
C LYS A 188 5.76 20.90 -13.97
N LEU A 189 4.70 20.84 -13.17
CA LEU A 189 3.62 19.86 -13.30
C LEU A 189 2.48 20.37 -14.22
N CYS A 190 2.43 21.67 -14.50
CA CYS A 190 1.40 22.29 -15.35
C CYS A 190 1.86 22.54 -16.80
N LEU A 191 3.05 22.11 -17.20
CA LEU A 191 3.60 22.13 -18.55
C LEU A 191 3.81 20.70 -19.05
#